data_7d3725404520d34a9ad8d1e5dab294de
#
_entry.id   7d3725404520d34a9ad8d1e5dab294de
#
_cell.length_a   1.000
_cell.length_b   1.000
_cell.length_c   1.000
_cell.angle_alpha   90.00
_cell.angle_beta   90.00
_cell.angle_gamma   90.00
#
_symmetry.space_group_name_H-M   'P 1'
#
loop_
_entity.id
_entity.type
_entity.pdbx_description
1 polymer ?
#
loop_
_entity_poly.entity_id
_entity_poly.type
_entity_poly.pdbx_seq_one_letter_code
_entity_poly.pdbx_strand_id
1 'polypeptide(L)'
;MDINNLILDAENQTVYFADPEMKLDVGAVAKGYATELVAQTLLASDMPSFIISAGGNVRMGNPPADGRAKWGVGIQDPDGAVLGLSDIVETLYLTGCSVVTSGDYQRYYVVDGQRYHHLIDPDTLMPDTDFRSVSIITEDSGYADLLSTAAFLMPYEESRAFIDSLDGVEAIWLFPDGSKKMTFGAMNVAKSCGATNQ
;
A
#
# COMPACT_ATOMS: atom_id res chain seq x y z
N MET A 1 -11.53 20.93 7.36
CA MET A 1 -12.06 19.95 8.33
C MET A 1 -10.98 19.76 9.38
N ASP A 2 -11.27 19.85 10.67
CA ASP A 2 -10.25 19.74 11.72
C ASP A 2 -10.34 18.35 12.36
N ILE A 3 -9.27 17.57 12.24
CA ILE A 3 -9.18 16.20 12.79
C ILE A 3 -9.32 16.18 14.32
N ASN A 4 -9.01 17.29 15.01
CA ASN A 4 -9.16 17.42 16.46
C ASN A 4 -10.63 17.36 16.92
N ASN A 5 -11.60 17.49 16.01
CA ASN A 5 -13.02 17.27 16.28
C ASN A 5 -13.40 15.78 16.31
N LEU A 6 -12.47 14.86 15.98
CA LEU A 6 -12.64 13.42 16.16
C LEU A 6 -12.02 13.02 17.50
N ILE A 7 -12.83 12.64 18.45
CA ILE A 7 -12.41 12.25 19.81
C ILE A 7 -12.51 10.73 19.93
N LEU A 8 -11.38 10.08 20.23
CA LEU A 8 -11.29 8.64 20.43
C LEU A 8 -11.20 8.33 21.92
N ASP A 9 -12.07 7.46 22.41
CA ASP A 9 -12.02 6.89 23.75
C ASP A 9 -11.74 5.38 23.63
N ALA A 10 -10.47 5.02 23.74
CA ALA A 10 -10.02 3.65 23.59
C ALA A 10 -10.50 2.74 24.75
N GLU A 11 -10.71 3.29 25.96
CA GLU A 11 -11.16 2.52 27.12
C GLU A 11 -12.61 2.08 26.95
N ASN A 12 -13.48 3.00 26.48
CA ASN A 12 -14.89 2.71 26.23
C ASN A 12 -15.17 2.26 24.79
N GLN A 13 -14.14 2.17 23.94
CA GLN A 13 -14.25 1.82 22.53
C GLN A 13 -15.27 2.67 21.77
N THR A 14 -15.26 3.99 22.01
CA THR A 14 -16.17 4.93 21.38
C THR A 14 -15.44 5.97 20.54
N VAL A 15 -16.15 6.46 19.54
CA VAL A 15 -15.74 7.57 18.67
C VAL A 15 -16.80 8.65 18.76
N TYR A 16 -16.38 9.89 19.06
CA TYR A 16 -17.27 11.02 19.14
C TYR A 16 -16.85 12.12 18.15
N PHE A 17 -17.81 12.65 17.41
CA PHE A 17 -17.65 13.75 16.49
C PHE A 17 -18.10 15.05 17.19
N ALA A 18 -17.16 15.93 17.54
CA ALA A 18 -17.47 17.23 18.14
C ALA A 18 -18.15 18.18 17.15
N ASP A 19 -17.89 18.00 15.85
CA ASP A 19 -18.60 18.66 14.76
C ASP A 19 -19.64 17.70 14.18
N PRO A 20 -20.96 17.99 14.29
CA PRO A 20 -22.01 17.09 13.80
C PRO A 20 -22.06 16.98 12.26
N GLU A 21 -21.41 17.87 11.51
CA GLU A 21 -21.31 17.78 10.06
C GLU A 21 -20.08 16.98 9.59
N MET A 22 -19.19 16.61 10.51
CA MET A 22 -18.01 15.81 10.21
C MET A 22 -18.39 14.40 9.74
N LYS A 23 -17.69 13.90 8.71
CA LYS A 23 -17.80 12.53 8.23
C LYS A 23 -16.44 11.89 8.28
N LEU A 24 -16.38 10.64 8.68
CA LEU A 24 -15.18 9.81 8.69
C LEU A 24 -15.24 8.80 7.55
N ASP A 25 -14.22 8.79 6.70
CA ASP A 25 -13.97 7.73 5.73
C ASP A 25 -12.74 6.93 6.19
N VAL A 26 -12.89 5.63 6.34
CA VAL A 26 -11.82 4.69 6.75
C VAL A 26 -11.25 3.91 5.55
N GLY A 27 -11.52 4.36 4.32
CA GLY A 27 -11.10 3.70 3.09
C GLY A 27 -9.60 3.47 2.96
N ALA A 28 -8.79 4.31 3.60
CA ALA A 28 -7.32 4.21 3.59
C ALA A 28 -6.75 3.07 4.47
N VAL A 29 -7.60 2.41 5.29
CA VAL A 29 -7.14 1.33 6.20
C VAL A 29 -8.06 0.13 6.22
N ALA A 30 -9.32 0.30 5.85
CA ALA A 30 -10.36 -0.74 6.05
C ALA A 30 -10.07 -2.01 5.25
N LYS A 31 -9.56 -1.88 4.04
CA LYS A 31 -9.25 -3.01 3.14
C LYS A 31 -8.08 -3.83 3.68
N GLY A 32 -7.00 -3.16 4.09
CA GLY A 32 -5.85 -3.80 4.70
C GLY A 32 -6.17 -4.44 6.04
N TYR A 33 -6.92 -3.77 6.89
CA TYR A 33 -7.37 -4.29 8.17
C TYR A 33 -8.22 -5.57 8.00
N ALA A 34 -9.20 -5.56 7.09
CA ALA A 34 -10.01 -6.75 6.81
C ALA A 34 -9.16 -7.90 6.27
N THR A 35 -8.19 -7.60 5.39
CA THR A 35 -7.25 -8.59 4.84
C THR A 35 -6.38 -9.20 5.96
N GLU A 36 -5.90 -8.39 6.91
CA GLU A 36 -5.11 -8.87 8.05
C GLU A 36 -5.91 -9.80 8.97
N LEU A 37 -7.18 -9.47 9.29
CA LEU A 37 -8.04 -10.35 10.09
C LEU A 37 -8.22 -11.74 9.46
N VAL A 38 -8.40 -11.79 8.13
CA VAL A 38 -8.46 -13.05 7.39
C VAL A 38 -7.11 -13.77 7.44
N ALA A 39 -6.01 -13.05 7.24
CA ALA A 39 -4.66 -13.61 7.27
C ALA A 39 -4.33 -14.23 8.63
N GLN A 40 -4.65 -13.55 9.73
CA GLN A 40 -4.45 -14.10 11.09
C GLN A 40 -5.27 -15.37 11.32
N THR A 41 -6.50 -15.42 10.80
CA THR A 41 -7.35 -16.63 10.88
C THR A 41 -6.71 -17.78 10.10
N LEU A 42 -6.17 -17.55 8.91
CA LEU A 42 -5.50 -18.59 8.11
C LEU A 42 -4.18 -19.04 8.73
N LEU A 43 -3.38 -18.12 9.28
CA LEU A 43 -2.13 -18.45 9.99
C LEU A 43 -2.37 -19.37 11.18
N ALA A 44 -3.51 -19.21 11.86
CA ALA A 44 -3.91 -20.05 13.01
C ALA A 44 -4.62 -21.36 12.60
N SER A 45 -4.84 -21.60 11.31
CA SER A 45 -5.54 -22.76 10.76
C SER A 45 -4.57 -23.81 10.19
N ASP A 46 -5.12 -24.87 9.60
CA ASP A 46 -4.37 -25.89 8.85
C ASP A 46 -3.90 -25.39 7.46
N MET A 47 -4.16 -24.13 7.10
CA MET A 47 -3.79 -23.51 5.83
C MET A 47 -2.91 -22.26 6.01
N PRO A 48 -1.77 -22.32 6.72
CA PRO A 48 -0.93 -21.15 6.97
C PRO A 48 -0.12 -20.69 5.75
N SER A 49 -0.05 -21.51 4.69
CA SER A 49 0.62 -21.18 3.42
C SER A 49 -0.42 -20.62 2.44
N PHE A 50 -0.45 -19.29 2.28
CA PHE A 50 -1.42 -18.59 1.43
C PHE A 50 -0.87 -17.29 0.88
N ILE A 51 -1.53 -16.79 -0.17
CA ILE A 51 -1.45 -15.42 -0.66
C ILE A 51 -2.87 -14.90 -0.88
N ILE A 52 -3.21 -13.76 -0.29
CA ILE A 52 -4.47 -13.05 -0.47
C ILE A 52 -4.19 -11.83 -1.31
N SER A 53 -5.00 -11.57 -2.33
CA SER A 53 -4.96 -10.34 -3.12
C SER A 53 -6.33 -9.68 -3.09
N ALA A 54 -6.41 -8.50 -2.50
CA ALA A 54 -7.63 -7.73 -2.30
C ALA A 54 -7.47 -6.32 -2.90
N GLY A 55 -7.49 -6.23 -4.25
CA GLY A 55 -7.48 -4.95 -4.97
C GLY A 55 -6.31 -4.04 -4.61
N GLY A 56 -5.07 -4.48 -4.86
CA GLY A 56 -3.85 -3.72 -4.55
C GLY A 56 -3.28 -3.95 -3.14
N ASN A 57 -3.99 -4.74 -2.33
CA ASN A 57 -3.55 -5.17 -1.01
C ASN A 57 -3.22 -6.67 -1.08
N VAL A 58 -1.94 -7.03 -0.96
CA VAL A 58 -1.46 -8.41 -1.03
C VAL A 58 -0.87 -8.81 0.30
N ARG A 59 -1.39 -9.87 0.93
CA ARG A 59 -0.92 -10.44 2.21
C ARG A 59 -0.50 -11.89 2.01
N MET A 60 0.68 -12.24 2.47
CA MET A 60 1.25 -13.57 2.37
C MET A 60 1.42 -14.21 3.75
N GLY A 61 1.06 -15.48 3.83
CA GLY A 61 1.38 -16.32 4.97
C GLY A 61 2.74 -17.02 4.83
N ASN A 62 2.81 -18.26 5.28
CA ASN A 62 3.99 -19.11 5.17
C ASN A 62 4.40 -19.32 3.69
N PRO A 63 5.65 -19.75 3.41
CA PRO A 63 6.12 -20.05 2.06
C PRO A 63 5.18 -20.97 1.27
N PRO A 64 5.21 -20.91 -0.08
CA PRO A 64 4.44 -21.82 -0.93
C PRO A 64 4.69 -23.29 -0.60
N ALA A 65 3.64 -24.12 -0.65
CA ALA A 65 3.74 -25.56 -0.37
C ALA A 65 4.40 -26.37 -1.49
N ASP A 66 4.81 -25.72 -2.59
CA ASP A 66 5.43 -26.35 -3.77
C ASP A 66 6.97 -26.38 -3.72
N GLY A 67 7.58 -26.02 -2.58
CA GLY A 67 9.02 -26.04 -2.37
C GLY A 67 9.75 -24.71 -2.64
N ARG A 68 9.06 -23.69 -3.14
CA ARG A 68 9.63 -22.34 -3.22
C ARG A 68 9.73 -21.72 -1.83
N ALA A 69 10.80 -20.97 -1.56
CA ALA A 69 10.97 -20.29 -0.28
C ALA A 69 10.11 -19.00 -0.17
N LYS A 70 9.73 -18.41 -1.30
CA LYS A 70 9.06 -17.11 -1.32
C LYS A 70 7.97 -17.04 -2.39
N TRP A 71 6.97 -16.20 -2.13
CA TRP A 71 5.97 -15.78 -3.10
C TRP A 71 6.54 -14.70 -4.04
N GLY A 72 6.08 -14.66 -5.29
CA GLY A 72 6.36 -13.57 -6.22
C GLY A 72 5.17 -12.61 -6.26
N VAL A 73 5.37 -11.36 -5.89
CA VAL A 73 4.36 -10.30 -5.94
C VAL A 73 4.75 -9.27 -6.98
N GLY A 74 3.90 -9.08 -7.98
CA GLY A 74 4.08 -8.06 -9.02
C GLY A 74 3.57 -6.70 -8.57
N ILE A 75 4.41 -5.67 -8.69
CA ILE A 75 3.98 -4.27 -8.62
C ILE A 75 3.48 -3.87 -10.00
N GLN A 76 2.21 -3.48 -10.10
CA GLN A 76 1.56 -3.17 -11.35
C GLN A 76 2.16 -1.93 -12.01
N ASP A 77 2.33 -1.99 -13.35
CA ASP A 77 2.63 -0.82 -14.17
C ASP A 77 1.33 -0.07 -14.46
N PRO A 78 1.18 1.19 -14.03
CA PRO A 78 -0.02 1.98 -14.30
C PRO A 78 -0.33 2.17 -15.78
N ASP A 79 0.67 2.12 -16.64
CA ASP A 79 0.55 2.37 -18.08
C ASP A 79 0.79 1.11 -18.94
N GLY A 80 1.22 0.01 -18.34
CA GLY A 80 1.60 -1.22 -19.04
C GLY A 80 0.50 -1.79 -19.93
N ALA A 81 -0.71 -1.90 -19.40
CA ALA A 81 -1.88 -2.40 -20.13
C ALA A 81 -2.28 -1.50 -21.31
N VAL A 82 -2.09 -0.17 -21.18
CA VAL A 82 -2.44 0.82 -22.21
C VAL A 82 -1.44 0.79 -23.37
N LEU A 83 -0.17 0.56 -23.07
CA LEU A 83 0.94 0.58 -24.05
C LEU A 83 1.24 -0.79 -24.64
N GLY A 84 0.56 -1.87 -24.19
CA GLY A 84 0.86 -3.26 -24.59
C GLY A 84 2.24 -3.74 -24.14
N LEU A 85 2.77 -3.14 -23.07
CA LEU A 85 4.01 -3.51 -22.41
C LEU A 85 3.74 -4.49 -21.24
N SER A 86 4.75 -4.78 -20.44
CA SER A 86 4.57 -5.58 -19.21
C SER A 86 3.64 -4.86 -18.23
N ASP A 87 2.67 -5.57 -17.69
CA ASP A 87 1.78 -5.04 -16.64
C ASP A 87 2.48 -4.92 -15.26
N ILE A 88 3.79 -5.19 -15.19
CA ILE A 88 4.57 -5.25 -13.96
C ILE A 88 5.86 -4.44 -14.11
N VAL A 89 6.04 -3.44 -13.23
CA VAL A 89 7.27 -2.62 -13.13
C VAL A 89 8.34 -3.27 -12.25
N GLU A 90 7.93 -4.12 -11.30
CA GLU A 90 8.82 -4.84 -10.39
C GLU A 90 8.18 -6.13 -9.90
N THR A 91 8.99 -7.15 -9.60
CA THR A 91 8.56 -8.36 -8.90
C THR A 91 9.31 -8.46 -7.58
N LEU A 92 8.57 -8.61 -6.49
CA LEU A 92 9.11 -8.79 -5.15
C LEU A 92 9.01 -10.26 -4.74
N TYR A 93 10.06 -10.80 -4.13
CA TYR A 93 10.09 -12.16 -3.58
C TYR A 93 10.06 -12.11 -2.06
N LEU A 94 8.91 -12.48 -1.47
CA LEU A 94 8.57 -12.25 -0.07
C LEU A 94 7.81 -13.43 0.54
N THR A 95 7.75 -13.47 1.86
CA THR A 95 6.90 -14.39 2.63
C THR A 95 6.58 -13.77 3.99
N GLY A 96 5.45 -14.12 4.59
CA GLY A 96 5.07 -13.69 5.94
C GLY A 96 4.81 -12.20 6.11
N CYS A 97 4.55 -11.46 5.03
CA CYS A 97 4.36 -10.01 5.06
C CYS A 97 3.29 -9.55 4.06
N SER A 98 3.06 -8.26 4.02
CA SER A 98 2.12 -7.58 3.11
C SER A 98 2.86 -6.69 2.12
N VAL A 99 2.27 -6.54 0.94
CA VAL A 99 2.61 -5.52 -0.06
C VAL A 99 1.33 -4.79 -0.42
N VAL A 100 1.25 -3.50 -0.09
CA VAL A 100 0.06 -2.69 -0.35
C VAL A 100 0.44 -1.49 -1.17
N THR A 101 -0.33 -1.25 -2.24
CA THR A 101 -0.06 -0.18 -3.19
C THR A 101 -1.22 0.80 -3.23
N SER A 102 -0.93 2.07 -2.98
CA SER A 102 -1.78 3.21 -3.33
C SER A 102 -1.33 3.81 -4.65
N GLY A 103 -2.27 4.15 -5.54
CA GLY A 103 -1.92 4.64 -6.87
C GLY A 103 -3.03 5.46 -7.54
N ASP A 104 -2.63 6.32 -8.48
CA ASP A 104 -3.46 7.26 -9.23
C ASP A 104 -4.36 6.59 -10.28
N TYR A 105 -4.14 5.31 -10.58
CA TYR A 105 -4.74 4.57 -11.70
C TYR A 105 -5.88 3.63 -11.28
N GLN A 106 -6.07 3.37 -9.99
CA GLN A 106 -7.06 2.42 -9.50
C GLN A 106 -8.49 2.98 -9.49
N ARG A 107 -8.64 4.23 -9.04
CA ARG A 107 -9.93 4.93 -8.93
C ARG A 107 -9.76 6.38 -9.34
N TYR A 108 -10.19 6.72 -10.52
CA TYR A 108 -10.11 8.07 -11.06
C TYR A 108 -11.24 8.36 -12.05
N TYR A 109 -11.46 9.62 -12.34
CA TYR A 109 -12.26 10.09 -13.47
C TYR A 109 -11.44 11.08 -14.28
N VAL A 110 -11.86 11.36 -15.52
CA VAL A 110 -11.17 12.28 -16.43
C VAL A 110 -12.10 13.42 -16.77
N VAL A 111 -11.63 14.65 -16.58
CA VAL A 111 -12.30 15.88 -16.99
C VAL A 111 -11.34 16.70 -17.83
N ASP A 112 -11.76 17.08 -19.04
CA ASP A 112 -10.95 17.86 -19.99
C ASP A 112 -9.54 17.30 -20.23
N GLY A 113 -9.41 15.97 -20.23
CA GLY A 113 -8.15 15.27 -20.41
C GLY A 113 -7.27 15.17 -19.16
N GLN A 114 -7.66 15.77 -18.05
CA GLN A 114 -6.98 15.68 -16.77
C GLN A 114 -7.57 14.56 -15.89
N ARG A 115 -6.69 13.77 -15.28
CA ARG A 115 -7.06 12.68 -14.35
C ARG A 115 -7.25 13.25 -12.95
N TYR A 116 -8.35 12.84 -12.29
CA TYR A 116 -8.66 13.16 -10.90
C TYR A 116 -8.87 11.84 -10.15
N HIS A 117 -7.91 11.45 -9.35
CA HIS A 117 -7.99 10.23 -8.54
C HIS A 117 -8.43 10.54 -7.10
N HIS A 118 -8.66 9.50 -6.32
CA HIS A 118 -9.26 9.57 -4.98
C HIS A 118 -8.27 9.90 -3.85
N LEU A 119 -6.97 9.95 -4.12
CA LEU A 119 -5.94 10.31 -3.15
C LEU A 119 -5.81 11.83 -3.11
N ILE A 120 -6.50 12.45 -2.16
CA ILE A 120 -6.64 13.89 -2.05
C ILE A 120 -5.67 14.39 -0.98
N ASP A 121 -4.81 15.32 -1.37
CA ASP A 121 -3.95 16.06 -0.47
C ASP A 121 -4.82 16.93 0.46
N PRO A 122 -4.68 16.80 1.79
CA PRO A 122 -5.50 17.53 2.75
C PRO A 122 -5.25 19.04 2.77
N ASP A 123 -4.10 19.51 2.30
CA ASP A 123 -3.73 20.92 2.28
C ASP A 123 -4.25 21.64 1.03
N THR A 124 -4.09 21.02 -0.13
CA THR A 124 -4.53 21.59 -1.42
C THR A 124 -5.98 21.24 -1.76
N LEU A 125 -6.55 20.20 -1.15
CA LEU A 125 -7.87 19.60 -1.45
C LEU A 125 -7.99 19.12 -2.90
N MET A 126 -6.86 18.80 -3.52
CA MET A 126 -6.76 18.29 -4.89
C MET A 126 -6.04 16.93 -4.89
N PRO A 127 -6.22 16.12 -5.95
CA PRO A 127 -5.41 14.92 -6.13
C PRO A 127 -3.92 15.23 -6.17
N ASP A 128 -3.13 14.47 -5.41
CA ASP A 128 -1.68 14.57 -5.44
C ASP A 128 -1.11 14.02 -6.76
N THR A 129 -0.01 14.58 -7.25
CA THR A 129 0.59 14.24 -8.54
C THR A 129 2.07 13.87 -8.48
N ASP A 130 2.66 13.77 -7.29
CA ASP A 130 4.08 13.49 -7.10
C ASP A 130 4.44 12.05 -7.51
N PHE A 131 3.48 11.12 -7.36
CA PHE A 131 3.69 9.70 -7.66
C PHE A 131 2.59 9.13 -8.57
N ARG A 132 2.96 8.06 -9.31
CA ARG A 132 2.01 7.14 -9.96
C ARG A 132 1.53 6.09 -8.96
N SER A 133 2.43 5.62 -8.11
CA SER A 133 2.10 4.70 -7.02
C SER A 133 3.17 4.70 -5.93
N VAL A 134 2.74 4.35 -4.72
CA VAL A 134 3.60 4.02 -3.60
C VAL A 134 3.20 2.66 -3.06
N SER A 135 4.17 1.74 -2.98
CA SER A 135 3.98 0.40 -2.44
C SER A 135 4.71 0.27 -1.12
N ILE A 136 4.01 -0.16 -0.09
CA ILE A 136 4.57 -0.41 1.25
C ILE A 136 4.69 -1.91 1.47
N ILE A 137 5.81 -2.32 2.07
CA ILE A 137 6.12 -3.69 2.48
C ILE A 137 6.27 -3.67 4.00
N THR A 138 5.43 -4.40 4.71
CA THR A 138 5.52 -4.61 6.16
C THR A 138 4.73 -5.86 6.56
N GLU A 139 4.77 -6.26 7.81
CA GLU A 139 4.09 -7.48 8.26
C GLU A 139 2.57 -7.31 8.23
N ASP A 140 2.02 -6.29 8.88
CA ASP A 140 0.58 -6.04 9.02
C ASP A 140 0.00 -5.34 7.79
N SER A 141 -1.05 -5.93 7.20
CA SER A 141 -1.71 -5.43 6.00
C SER A 141 -2.53 -4.15 6.25
N GLY A 142 -3.11 -3.97 7.42
CA GLY A 142 -3.84 -2.76 7.78
C GLY A 142 -2.90 -1.57 7.96
N TYR A 143 -1.76 -1.81 8.60
CA TYR A 143 -0.71 -0.82 8.74
C TYR A 143 -0.10 -0.43 7.38
N ALA A 144 0.16 -1.42 6.51
CA ALA A 144 0.62 -1.17 5.14
C ALA A 144 -0.37 -0.33 4.32
N ASP A 145 -1.69 -0.58 4.43
CA ASP A 145 -2.74 0.16 3.71
C ASP A 145 -2.74 1.64 4.14
N LEU A 146 -2.70 1.90 5.45
CA LEU A 146 -2.58 3.25 6.02
C LEU A 146 -1.33 3.97 5.51
N LEU A 147 -0.17 3.31 5.65
CA LEU A 147 1.11 3.90 5.29
C LEU A 147 1.25 4.16 3.79
N SER A 148 0.69 3.31 2.93
CA SER A 148 0.76 3.53 1.48
C SER A 148 0.04 4.80 1.05
N THR A 149 -1.10 5.12 1.69
CA THR A 149 -1.83 6.37 1.46
C THR A 149 -1.08 7.57 2.06
N ALA A 150 -0.61 7.46 3.30
CA ALA A 150 0.15 8.54 3.94
C ALA A 150 1.42 8.90 3.16
N ALA A 151 2.21 7.88 2.77
CA ALA A 151 3.44 8.08 2.01
C ALA A 151 3.20 8.62 0.59
N PHE A 152 2.04 8.31 -0.01
CA PHE A 152 1.64 8.85 -1.33
C PHE A 152 1.32 10.35 -1.25
N LEU A 153 0.76 10.82 -0.16
CA LEU A 153 0.33 12.22 0.04
C LEU A 153 1.42 13.13 0.62
N MET A 154 2.67 12.67 0.69
CA MET A 154 3.82 13.45 1.15
C MET A 154 4.80 13.67 0.00
N PRO A 155 5.46 14.84 -0.13
CA PRO A 155 6.59 15.00 -1.03
C PRO A 155 7.66 13.92 -0.80
N TYR A 156 8.36 13.48 -1.85
CA TYR A 156 9.26 12.32 -1.78
C TYR A 156 10.23 12.34 -0.60
N GLU A 157 10.89 13.47 -0.35
CA GLU A 157 11.91 13.55 0.70
C GLU A 157 11.30 13.37 2.10
N GLU A 158 10.10 13.89 2.33
CA GLU A 158 9.35 13.71 3.58
C GLU A 158 8.82 12.28 3.69
N SER A 159 8.21 11.77 2.63
CA SER A 159 7.74 10.39 2.53
C SER A 159 8.87 9.40 2.80
N ARG A 160 10.05 9.62 2.21
CA ARG A 160 11.23 8.80 2.40
C ARG A 160 11.73 8.84 3.84
N ALA A 161 11.87 10.03 4.42
CA ALA A 161 12.32 10.20 5.80
C ALA A 161 11.33 9.59 6.80
N PHE A 162 10.01 9.74 6.53
CA PHE A 162 8.96 9.12 7.32
C PHE A 162 9.07 7.59 7.32
N ILE A 163 9.16 6.96 6.15
CA ILE A 163 9.29 5.51 6.05
C ILE A 163 10.59 5.01 6.68
N ASP A 164 11.72 5.69 6.43
CA ASP A 164 13.01 5.31 7.01
C ASP A 164 13.03 5.43 8.56
N SER A 165 12.08 6.16 9.16
CA SER A 165 11.94 6.27 10.62
C SER A 165 11.16 5.12 11.26
N LEU A 166 10.54 4.25 10.45
CA LEU A 166 9.68 3.16 10.90
C LEU A 166 10.40 1.82 10.82
N ASP A 167 10.44 1.09 11.93
CA ASP A 167 11.05 -0.24 11.97
C ASP A 167 10.20 -1.27 11.20
N GLY A 168 10.85 -2.06 10.35
CA GLY A 168 10.20 -3.16 9.61
C GLY A 168 9.28 -2.69 8.49
N VAL A 169 9.40 -1.44 8.05
CA VAL A 169 8.65 -0.88 6.93
C VAL A 169 9.59 -0.53 5.78
N GLU A 170 9.26 -1.01 4.59
CA GLU A 170 9.99 -0.73 3.37
C GLU A 170 9.04 -0.17 2.30
N ALA A 171 9.58 0.59 1.34
CA ALA A 171 8.75 1.21 0.32
C ALA A 171 9.38 1.24 -1.07
N ILE A 172 8.49 1.34 -2.07
CA ILE A 172 8.81 1.60 -3.47
C ILE A 172 7.93 2.75 -3.95
N TRP A 173 8.55 3.81 -4.46
CA TRP A 173 7.89 4.95 -5.10
C TRP A 173 8.07 4.87 -6.61
N LEU A 174 6.97 4.92 -7.35
CA LEU A 174 6.95 5.02 -8.81
C LEU A 174 6.57 6.45 -9.21
N PHE A 175 7.44 7.10 -9.98
CA PHE A 175 7.26 8.49 -10.40
C PHE A 175 6.55 8.61 -11.74
N PRO A 176 6.00 9.81 -12.10
CA PRO A 176 5.33 10.04 -13.38
C PRO A 176 6.20 9.81 -14.61
N ASP A 177 7.52 9.95 -14.49
CA ASP A 177 8.49 9.69 -15.57
C ASP A 177 8.85 8.21 -15.75
N GLY A 178 8.22 7.32 -14.96
CA GLY A 178 8.48 5.88 -14.95
C GLY A 178 9.69 5.47 -14.12
N SER A 179 10.43 6.41 -13.54
CA SER A 179 11.51 6.10 -12.62
C SER A 179 10.97 5.54 -11.30
N LYS A 180 11.78 4.73 -10.62
CA LYS A 180 11.42 4.17 -9.30
C LYS A 180 12.54 4.38 -8.30
N LYS A 181 12.17 4.65 -7.05
CA LYS A 181 13.07 4.65 -5.90
C LYS A 181 12.60 3.62 -4.88
N MET A 182 13.54 3.05 -4.15
CA MET A 182 13.28 1.98 -3.18
C MET A 182 14.08 2.22 -1.91
N THR A 183 13.53 1.77 -0.77
CA THR A 183 14.31 1.61 0.45
C THR A 183 15.29 0.44 0.31
N PHE A 184 16.26 0.35 1.22
CA PHE A 184 17.30 -0.68 1.15
C PHE A 184 16.70 -2.10 1.30
N GLY A 185 15.77 -2.30 2.22
CA GLY A 185 15.12 -3.60 2.39
C GLY A 185 14.23 -3.99 1.22
N ALA A 186 13.56 -3.01 0.56
CA ALA A 186 12.82 -3.27 -0.68
C ALA A 186 13.74 -3.74 -1.82
N MET A 187 14.94 -3.16 -1.96
CA MET A 187 15.93 -3.63 -2.93
C MET A 187 16.35 -5.07 -2.70
N ASN A 188 16.49 -5.50 -1.45
CA ASN A 188 16.92 -6.87 -1.10
C ASN A 188 15.91 -7.95 -1.52
N VAL A 189 14.66 -7.58 -1.78
CA VAL A 189 13.59 -8.49 -2.19
C VAL A 189 13.13 -8.28 -3.63
N ALA A 190 13.67 -7.26 -4.32
CA ALA A 190 13.31 -6.90 -5.69
C ALA A 190 14.08 -7.75 -6.71
N LYS A 191 13.36 -8.30 -7.71
CA LYS A 191 13.93 -9.08 -8.81
C LYS A 191 14.95 -8.28 -9.61
N SER A 192 14.70 -7.00 -9.87
CA SER A 192 15.62 -6.12 -10.58
C SER A 192 16.96 -5.93 -9.87
N CYS A 193 17.01 -6.18 -8.56
CA CYS A 193 18.21 -6.13 -7.73
C CYS A 193 18.83 -7.51 -7.47
N GLY A 194 18.34 -8.57 -8.14
CA GLY A 194 18.89 -9.93 -8.07
C GLY A 194 18.19 -10.87 -7.08
N ALA A 195 17.09 -10.45 -6.44
CA ALA A 195 16.31 -11.35 -5.59
C ALA A 195 15.67 -12.49 -6.38
N THR A 196 15.53 -13.66 -5.75
CA THR A 196 14.90 -14.86 -6.32
C THR A 196 13.87 -15.45 -5.38
N ASN A 197 13.07 -16.39 -5.86
CA ASN A 197 12.07 -17.13 -5.07
C ASN A 197 12.62 -18.45 -4.47
N GLN A 198 13.92 -18.65 -4.57
CA GLN A 198 14.63 -19.80 -3.97
C GLN A 198 14.93 -19.56 -2.50
#